data_6ba213582e0ba1f8fbe7b03cf90b25a6
#
_entry.id   6ba213582e0ba1f8fbe7b03cf90b25a6
#
_cell.length_a   1.000
_cell.length_b   1.000
_cell.length_c   1.000
_cell.angle_alpha   90.00
_cell.angle_beta   90.00
_cell.angle_gamma   90.00
#
_symmetry.space_group_name_H-M   'P 1'
#
loop_
_entity.id
_entity.type
_entity.pdbx_description
1 polymer ?
#
loop_
_entity_poly.entity_id
_entity_poly.type
_entity_poly.pdbx_seq_one_letter_code
_entity_poly.pdbx_strand_id
1 'polypeptide(L)'
;MNTIRLNNGVMMPDFGLGTFHSTDEKECAEAVRVAVKCGYRMIDTARIYCNEEIIGRALESLFREGLRREDIFIVTKVWFDDYEDTRSAVMHSLERLGLEQADLVLLHWPFGNYYKAWRELEEIYDEGKLTRAIGVSNFSAAQIVDLVKFNRIVPAVNQIETSLISQQQECREWMRRYGIAHMGYGPFVRDKMPQLYEDSRLTAMAAKYGKSPRQVTLRFLHQEGVILIPKSVHTERIAENMDIFDFKLTDNDMEVLRTFDRNTPMTGAVQNPARVAKILGETH
;
A
#
# COMPACT_ATOMS: atom_id res chain seq x y z
N MET A 1 -4.56 -9.75 -13.93
CA MET A 1 -4.62 -9.16 -12.59
C MET A 1 -6.03 -8.66 -12.34
N ASN A 2 -6.59 -8.91 -11.18
CA ASN A 2 -7.90 -8.39 -10.82
C ASN A 2 -7.82 -6.90 -10.50
N THR A 3 -8.96 -6.22 -10.61
CA THR A 3 -9.10 -4.81 -10.26
C THR A 3 -10.30 -4.62 -9.35
N ILE A 4 -10.26 -3.61 -8.51
CA ILE A 4 -11.39 -3.14 -7.73
C ILE A 4 -11.79 -1.75 -8.20
N ARG A 5 -13.06 -1.41 -8.04
CA ARG A 5 -13.56 -0.07 -8.34
C ARG A 5 -13.52 0.78 -7.07
N LEU A 6 -12.74 1.85 -7.09
CA LEU A 6 -12.70 2.84 -6.00
C LEU A 6 -14.01 3.63 -5.93
N ASN A 7 -14.24 4.33 -4.82
CA ASN A 7 -15.45 5.14 -4.60
C ASN A 7 -15.63 6.28 -5.61
N ASN A 8 -14.57 6.72 -6.25
CA ASN A 8 -14.59 7.71 -7.33
C ASN A 8 -14.68 7.11 -8.75
N GLY A 9 -14.81 5.79 -8.85
CA GLY A 9 -14.97 5.07 -10.12
C GLY A 9 -13.68 4.62 -10.79
N VAL A 10 -12.51 5.03 -10.31
CA VAL A 10 -11.21 4.58 -10.84
C VAL A 10 -11.03 3.08 -10.58
N MET A 11 -10.58 2.35 -11.62
CA MET A 11 -10.23 0.93 -11.49
C MET A 11 -8.79 0.81 -11.01
N MET A 12 -8.58 0.16 -9.87
CA MET A 12 -7.28 -0.03 -9.21
C MET A 12 -6.92 -1.52 -9.15
N PRO A 13 -5.70 -1.94 -9.51
CA PRO A 13 -5.25 -3.31 -9.27
C PRO A 13 -5.34 -3.67 -7.78
N ASP A 14 -5.76 -4.91 -7.47
CA ASP A 14 -5.88 -5.39 -6.09
C ASP A 14 -4.59 -5.95 -5.51
N PHE A 15 -3.50 -5.91 -6.31
CA PHE A 15 -2.17 -6.38 -5.93
C PHE A 15 -1.07 -5.56 -6.62
N GLY A 16 -0.02 -5.20 -5.87
CA GLY A 16 1.06 -4.37 -6.37
C GLY A 16 2.39 -4.63 -5.69
N LEU A 17 3.45 -3.98 -6.20
CA LEU A 17 4.79 -4.01 -5.60
C LEU A 17 4.96 -2.82 -4.66
N GLY A 18 5.23 -3.08 -3.38
CA GLY A 18 5.74 -2.07 -2.44
C GLY A 18 7.24 -1.87 -2.60
N THR A 19 7.70 -0.62 -2.50
CA THR A 19 9.11 -0.26 -2.74
C THR A 19 9.82 0.37 -1.53
N PHE A 20 9.22 0.35 -0.35
CA PHE A 20 9.84 0.88 0.87
C PHE A 20 11.20 0.22 1.15
N HIS A 21 12.24 1.02 1.48
CA HIS A 21 13.64 0.57 1.65
C HIS A 21 14.29 -0.05 0.39
N SER A 22 13.80 0.22 -0.81
CA SER A 22 14.46 -0.18 -2.05
C SER A 22 15.23 1.04 -2.61
N THR A 23 16.39 1.33 -2.04
CA THR A 23 17.21 2.52 -2.36
C THR A 23 18.42 2.21 -3.22
N ASP A 24 18.82 0.94 -3.34
CA ASP A 24 19.84 0.55 -4.31
C ASP A 24 19.26 0.65 -5.71
N GLU A 25 19.97 1.38 -6.59
CA GLU A 25 19.48 1.70 -7.94
C GLU A 25 19.24 0.46 -8.78
N LYS A 26 20.18 -0.50 -8.75
CA LYS A 26 20.11 -1.71 -9.57
C LYS A 26 19.03 -2.66 -9.06
N GLU A 27 19.01 -2.89 -7.75
CA GLU A 27 18.03 -3.78 -7.12
C GLU A 27 16.60 -3.25 -7.27
N CYS A 28 16.39 -1.94 -7.06
CA CYS A 28 15.08 -1.33 -7.19
C CYS A 28 14.57 -1.35 -8.63
N ALA A 29 15.41 -0.95 -9.60
CA ALA A 29 15.05 -0.97 -11.00
C ALA A 29 14.74 -2.39 -11.50
N GLU A 30 15.55 -3.37 -11.10
CA GLU A 30 15.31 -4.78 -11.47
C GLU A 30 14.04 -5.32 -10.81
N ALA A 31 13.77 -4.99 -9.54
CA ALA A 31 12.54 -5.39 -8.87
C ALA A 31 11.29 -4.88 -9.61
N VAL A 32 11.30 -3.62 -10.08
CA VAL A 32 10.20 -3.06 -10.89
C VAL A 32 10.04 -3.83 -12.20
N ARG A 33 11.14 -4.10 -12.93
CA ARG A 33 11.11 -4.85 -14.19
C ARG A 33 10.58 -6.26 -14.02
N VAL A 34 11.10 -6.97 -13.01
CA VAL A 34 10.65 -8.34 -12.67
C VAL A 34 9.17 -8.34 -12.29
N ALA A 35 8.73 -7.40 -11.46
CA ALA A 35 7.33 -7.30 -11.07
C ALA A 35 6.42 -7.14 -12.30
N VAL A 36 6.74 -6.22 -13.21
CA VAL A 36 5.97 -6.02 -14.44
C VAL A 36 5.95 -7.28 -15.30
N LYS A 37 7.09 -7.98 -15.45
CA LYS A 37 7.18 -9.27 -16.16
C LYS A 37 6.36 -10.38 -15.50
N CYS A 38 6.31 -10.41 -14.17
CA CYS A 38 5.46 -11.34 -13.40
C CYS A 38 3.97 -10.98 -13.43
N GLY A 39 3.59 -9.89 -14.11
CA GLY A 39 2.19 -9.49 -14.25
C GLY A 39 1.69 -8.46 -13.23
N TYR A 40 2.54 -7.91 -12.38
CA TYR A 40 2.16 -6.76 -11.55
C TYR A 40 1.79 -5.56 -12.43
N ARG A 41 0.76 -4.83 -12.00
CA ARG A 41 0.29 -3.62 -12.69
C ARG A 41 0.09 -2.45 -11.73
N MET A 42 0.71 -2.52 -10.54
CA MET A 42 0.72 -1.42 -9.57
C MET A 42 2.08 -1.35 -8.88
N ILE A 43 2.62 -0.13 -8.78
CA ILE A 43 3.85 0.18 -8.03
C ILE A 43 3.48 1.22 -6.97
N ASP A 44 3.81 0.91 -5.72
CA ASP A 44 3.65 1.81 -4.56
C ASP A 44 4.99 2.37 -4.12
N THR A 45 5.12 3.68 -4.19
CA THR A 45 6.29 4.42 -3.72
C THR A 45 5.89 5.60 -2.83
N ALA A 46 6.82 6.46 -2.46
CA ALA A 46 6.63 7.71 -1.75
C ALA A 46 7.86 8.60 -1.87
N ARG A 47 7.69 9.91 -1.74
CA ARG A 47 8.79 10.87 -1.70
C ARG A 47 9.88 10.47 -0.68
N ILE A 48 9.48 10.11 0.54
CA ILE A 48 10.41 9.77 1.62
C ILE A 48 11.20 8.47 1.39
N TYR A 49 10.81 7.64 0.41
CA TYR A 49 11.55 6.41 0.10
C TYR A 49 12.82 6.67 -0.72
N CYS A 50 12.98 7.90 -1.26
CA CYS A 50 14.14 8.33 -2.05
C CYS A 50 14.42 7.42 -3.26
N ASN A 51 13.39 6.85 -3.88
CA ASN A 51 13.52 5.93 -5.00
C ASN A 51 12.61 6.26 -6.20
N GLU A 52 11.88 7.39 -6.14
CA GLU A 52 10.98 7.80 -7.23
C GLU A 52 11.71 7.96 -8.57
N GLU A 53 12.92 8.55 -8.59
CA GLU A 53 13.72 8.67 -9.81
C GLU A 53 14.17 7.32 -10.37
N ILE A 54 14.53 6.38 -9.50
CA ILE A 54 14.93 5.02 -9.91
C ILE A 54 13.75 4.32 -10.57
N ILE A 55 12.57 4.42 -9.95
CA ILE A 55 11.32 3.87 -10.48
C ILE A 55 10.96 4.53 -11.79
N GLY A 56 11.08 5.87 -11.89
CA GLY A 56 10.81 6.63 -13.11
C GLY A 56 11.67 6.15 -14.28
N ARG A 57 12.98 6.00 -14.09
CA ARG A 57 13.89 5.45 -15.13
C ARG A 57 13.55 4.01 -15.51
N ALA A 58 13.17 3.18 -14.53
CA ALA A 58 12.75 1.80 -14.82
C ALA A 58 11.45 1.76 -15.64
N LEU A 59 10.48 2.61 -15.32
CA LEU A 59 9.22 2.75 -16.07
C LEU A 59 9.48 3.27 -17.49
N GLU A 60 10.31 4.30 -17.64
CA GLU A 60 10.69 4.83 -18.96
C GLU A 60 11.26 3.73 -19.87
N SER A 61 12.15 2.88 -19.32
CA SER A 61 12.69 1.76 -20.07
C SER A 61 11.59 0.75 -20.46
N LEU A 62 10.68 0.42 -19.53
CA LEU A 62 9.56 -0.48 -19.78
C LEU A 62 8.59 0.09 -20.83
N PHE A 63 8.36 1.42 -20.82
CA PHE A 63 7.55 2.09 -21.84
C PHE A 63 8.19 1.99 -23.23
N ARG A 64 9.51 2.12 -23.33
CA ARG A 64 10.24 1.87 -24.59
C ARG A 64 10.18 0.42 -25.04
N GLU A 65 10.02 -0.52 -24.12
CA GLU A 65 9.84 -1.96 -24.36
C GLU A 65 8.38 -2.34 -24.69
N GLY A 66 7.44 -1.36 -24.67
CA GLY A 66 6.05 -1.57 -25.09
C GLY A 66 5.01 -1.62 -23.97
N LEU A 67 5.39 -1.43 -22.71
CA LEU A 67 4.41 -1.19 -21.64
C LEU A 67 3.76 0.18 -21.90
N ARG A 68 2.43 0.27 -21.86
CA ARG A 68 1.73 1.55 -21.98
C ARG A 68 1.57 2.18 -20.60
N ARG A 69 1.54 3.54 -20.52
CA ARG A 69 1.33 4.24 -19.25
C ARG A 69 0.03 3.84 -18.55
N GLU A 70 -1.03 3.63 -19.31
CA GLU A 70 -2.34 3.22 -18.80
C GLU A 70 -2.39 1.77 -18.29
N ASP A 71 -1.40 0.95 -18.60
CA ASP A 71 -1.31 -0.44 -18.13
C ASP A 71 -0.66 -0.56 -16.74
N ILE A 72 -0.14 0.54 -16.18
CA ILE A 72 0.51 0.55 -14.86
C ILE A 72 -0.10 1.61 -13.95
N PHE A 73 -0.44 1.22 -12.74
CA PHE A 73 -1.02 2.07 -11.70
C PHE A 73 0.08 2.54 -10.73
N ILE A 74 0.30 3.84 -10.63
CA ILE A 74 1.37 4.40 -9.81
C ILE A 74 0.77 5.11 -8.60
N VAL A 75 1.24 4.69 -7.42
CA VAL A 75 0.90 5.28 -6.12
C VAL A 75 2.12 6.00 -5.57
N THR A 76 1.96 7.27 -5.21
CA THR A 76 2.95 8.00 -4.42
C THR A 76 2.32 8.70 -3.22
N LYS A 77 3.15 9.25 -2.32
CA LYS A 77 2.68 9.80 -1.04
C LYS A 77 3.40 11.10 -0.70
N VAL A 78 2.63 12.06 -0.23
CA VAL A 78 3.14 13.32 0.32
C VAL A 78 3.55 13.10 1.77
N TRP A 79 4.77 13.50 2.12
CA TRP A 79 5.28 13.41 3.48
C TRP A 79 4.78 14.60 4.31
N PHE A 80 4.64 14.43 5.62
CA PHE A 80 4.03 15.46 6.48
C PHE A 80 4.83 16.78 6.55
N ASP A 81 6.14 16.76 6.28
CA ASP A 81 6.96 17.99 6.19
C ASP A 81 6.54 18.88 5.03
N ASP A 82 5.91 18.32 4.01
CA ASP A 82 5.46 19.01 2.80
C ASP A 82 3.97 19.42 2.86
N TYR A 83 3.28 19.21 3.98
CA TYR A 83 1.84 19.48 4.08
C TYR A 83 1.47 20.97 3.99
N GLU A 84 2.43 21.86 4.16
CA GLU A 84 2.20 23.31 3.94
C GLU A 84 2.21 23.71 2.46
N ASP A 85 2.79 22.88 1.57
CA ASP A 85 2.77 23.05 0.11
C ASP A 85 2.64 21.69 -0.58
N THR A 86 1.49 21.08 -0.42
CA THR A 86 1.19 19.74 -0.95
C THR A 86 1.22 19.69 -2.46
N ARG A 87 0.82 20.78 -3.14
CA ARG A 87 0.84 20.88 -4.60
C ARG A 87 2.26 20.75 -5.15
N SER A 88 3.19 21.54 -4.64
CA SER A 88 4.59 21.44 -5.05
C SER A 88 5.18 20.07 -4.76
N ALA A 89 4.84 19.47 -3.62
CA ALA A 89 5.29 18.12 -3.28
C ALA A 89 4.82 17.07 -4.30
N VAL A 90 3.55 17.14 -4.73
CA VAL A 90 3.00 16.26 -5.77
C VAL A 90 3.71 16.48 -7.11
N MET A 91 3.89 17.73 -7.53
CA MET A 91 4.57 18.05 -8.78
C MET A 91 6.02 17.54 -8.80
N HIS A 92 6.79 17.74 -7.72
CA HIS A 92 8.14 17.22 -7.59
C HIS A 92 8.19 15.68 -7.59
N SER A 93 7.19 14.98 -7.00
CA SER A 93 7.10 13.51 -7.10
C SER A 93 6.88 13.06 -8.54
N LEU A 94 5.99 13.73 -9.27
CA LEU A 94 5.74 13.46 -10.69
C LEU A 94 6.97 13.71 -11.56
N GLU A 95 7.69 14.81 -11.31
CA GLU A 95 8.95 15.12 -12.00
C GLU A 95 9.99 14.00 -11.79
N ARG A 96 10.22 13.57 -10.54
CA ARG A 96 11.12 12.45 -10.24
C ARG A 96 10.69 11.13 -10.89
N LEU A 97 9.39 10.86 -10.94
CA LEU A 97 8.82 9.68 -11.59
C LEU A 97 8.84 9.79 -13.13
N GLY A 98 9.08 10.98 -13.70
CA GLY A 98 8.97 11.22 -15.14
C GLY A 98 7.56 11.06 -15.67
N LEU A 99 6.54 11.42 -14.89
CA LEU A 99 5.12 11.23 -15.21
C LEU A 99 4.37 12.55 -15.15
N GLU A 100 3.36 12.70 -15.99
CA GLU A 100 2.45 13.86 -15.94
C GLU A 100 1.39 13.71 -14.85
N GLN A 101 0.99 12.46 -14.53
CA GLN A 101 -0.10 12.15 -13.60
C GLN A 101 0.19 10.87 -12.83
N ALA A 102 -0.04 10.87 -11.51
CA ALA A 102 -0.14 9.67 -10.69
C ALA A 102 -1.56 9.10 -10.73
N ASP A 103 -1.70 7.79 -10.52
CA ASP A 103 -3.03 7.18 -10.42
C ASP A 103 -3.64 7.39 -9.04
N LEU A 104 -2.81 7.43 -8.00
CA LEU A 104 -3.23 7.69 -6.62
C LEU A 104 -2.16 8.46 -5.85
N VAL A 105 -2.56 9.53 -5.20
CA VAL A 105 -1.72 10.29 -4.27
C VAL A 105 -2.28 10.15 -2.85
N LEU A 106 -1.43 9.79 -1.89
CA LEU A 106 -1.81 9.61 -0.49
C LEU A 106 -1.16 10.68 0.41
N LEU A 107 -1.87 11.15 1.42
CA LEU A 107 -1.21 11.72 2.59
C LEU A 107 -0.59 10.57 3.40
N HIS A 108 0.73 10.64 3.68
CA HIS A 108 1.49 9.51 4.19
C HIS A 108 1.22 9.21 5.67
N TRP A 109 0.99 10.25 6.48
CA TRP A 109 0.73 10.15 7.92
C TRP A 109 -0.27 11.21 8.39
N PRO A 110 -1.08 10.92 9.41
CA PRO A 110 -2.00 11.89 10.02
C PRO A 110 -1.29 12.78 11.06
N PHE A 111 -0.19 13.44 10.64
CA PHE A 111 0.58 14.34 11.48
C PHE A 111 0.56 15.76 10.91
N GLY A 112 0.85 16.75 11.76
CA GLY A 112 0.92 18.15 11.35
C GLY A 112 -0.41 18.66 10.77
N ASN A 113 -0.30 19.51 9.76
CA ASN A 113 -1.46 20.17 9.14
C ASN A 113 -2.11 19.35 8.01
N TYR A 114 -2.41 18.06 8.29
CA TYR A 114 -3.00 17.17 7.27
C TYR A 114 -4.37 17.64 6.75
N TYR A 115 -5.10 18.47 7.48
CA TYR A 115 -6.34 19.07 6.97
C TYR A 115 -6.11 20.04 5.83
N LYS A 116 -5.07 20.90 5.95
CA LYS A 116 -4.69 21.79 4.87
C LYS A 116 -4.21 20.98 3.66
N ALA A 117 -3.34 20.02 3.90
CA ALA A 117 -2.83 19.14 2.86
C ALA A 117 -3.95 18.36 2.15
N TRP A 118 -4.96 17.89 2.89
CA TRP A 118 -6.11 17.22 2.29
C TRP A 118 -6.92 18.15 1.38
N ARG A 119 -7.17 19.37 1.80
CA ARG A 119 -7.90 20.37 0.99
C ARG A 119 -7.14 20.73 -0.28
N GLU A 120 -5.82 20.84 -0.22
CA GLU A 120 -5.01 21.01 -1.42
C GLU A 120 -5.07 19.77 -2.35
N LEU A 121 -5.10 18.55 -1.80
CA LEU A 121 -5.33 17.34 -2.61
C LEU A 121 -6.73 17.33 -3.24
N GLU A 122 -7.77 17.81 -2.55
CA GLU A 122 -9.11 17.97 -3.12
C GLU A 122 -9.11 18.89 -4.34
N GLU A 123 -8.39 20.03 -4.26
CA GLU A 123 -8.23 20.98 -5.38
C GLU A 123 -7.46 20.32 -6.55
N ILE A 124 -6.35 19.65 -6.26
CA ILE A 124 -5.55 18.93 -7.26
C ILE A 124 -6.39 17.86 -7.96
N TYR A 125 -7.22 17.14 -7.20
CA TYR A 125 -8.11 16.11 -7.73
C TYR A 125 -9.20 16.70 -8.63
N ASP A 126 -9.82 17.81 -8.22
CA ASP A 126 -10.86 18.50 -9.01
C ASP A 126 -10.31 19.00 -10.36
N GLU A 127 -9.04 19.40 -10.43
CA GLU A 127 -8.38 19.78 -11.68
C GLU A 127 -8.17 18.58 -12.63
N GLY A 128 -8.08 17.37 -12.10
CA GLY A 128 -7.96 16.12 -12.85
C GLY A 128 -6.66 15.96 -13.64
N LYS A 129 -5.63 16.76 -13.35
CA LYS A 129 -4.37 16.79 -14.12
C LYS A 129 -3.25 15.99 -13.46
N LEU A 130 -3.05 16.15 -12.15
CA LEU A 130 -1.89 15.58 -11.44
C LEU A 130 -2.17 14.21 -10.82
N THR A 131 -3.45 13.90 -10.53
CA THR A 131 -3.83 12.59 -9.97
C THR A 131 -5.24 12.18 -10.39
N ARG A 132 -5.49 10.88 -10.46
CA ARG A 132 -6.81 10.27 -10.77
C ARG A 132 -7.61 9.95 -9.51
N ALA A 133 -6.93 9.77 -8.37
CA ALA A 133 -7.54 9.48 -7.09
C ALA A 133 -6.68 10.04 -5.94
N ILE A 134 -7.32 10.36 -4.83
CA ILE A 134 -6.66 10.79 -3.60
C ILE A 134 -7.06 9.91 -2.43
N GLY A 135 -6.13 9.74 -1.48
CA GLY A 135 -6.35 8.90 -0.32
C GLY A 135 -5.41 9.26 0.82
N VAL A 136 -5.42 8.41 1.82
CA VAL A 136 -4.61 8.61 3.03
C VAL A 136 -3.84 7.34 3.38
N SER A 137 -2.86 7.47 4.26
CA SER A 137 -2.11 6.33 4.79
C SER A 137 -1.92 6.49 6.30
N ASN A 138 -1.98 5.38 7.03
CA ASN A 138 -1.82 5.32 8.48
C ASN A 138 -2.91 6.07 9.30
N PHE A 139 -4.06 6.36 8.71
CA PHE A 139 -5.17 6.94 9.44
C PHE A 139 -5.92 5.87 10.24
N SER A 140 -6.13 6.13 11.52
CA SER A 140 -6.99 5.30 12.37
C SER A 140 -8.48 5.47 12.01
N ALA A 141 -9.33 4.59 12.53
CA ALA A 141 -10.77 4.69 12.35
C ALA A 141 -11.32 6.07 12.77
N ALA A 142 -10.89 6.59 13.92
CA ALA A 142 -11.31 7.91 14.41
C ALA A 142 -10.88 9.04 13.48
N GLN A 143 -9.64 8.99 12.97
CA GLN A 143 -9.13 10.00 12.02
C GLN A 143 -9.83 9.94 10.66
N ILE A 144 -10.22 8.75 10.19
CA ILE A 144 -11.06 8.61 8.99
C ILE A 144 -12.43 9.27 9.19
N VAL A 145 -13.10 9.00 10.32
CA VAL A 145 -14.41 9.61 10.64
C VAL A 145 -14.30 11.13 10.67
N ASP A 146 -13.27 11.65 11.33
CA ASP A 146 -13.00 13.08 11.47
C ASP A 146 -12.71 13.72 10.11
N LEU A 147 -11.81 13.15 9.30
CA LEU A 147 -11.47 13.66 7.97
C LEU A 147 -12.69 13.72 7.04
N VAL A 148 -13.45 12.63 6.97
CA VAL A 148 -14.67 12.55 6.13
C VAL A 148 -15.73 13.56 6.57
N LYS A 149 -15.86 13.81 7.88
CA LYS A 149 -16.89 14.74 8.39
C LYS A 149 -16.63 16.19 8.00
N PHE A 150 -15.38 16.61 7.93
CA PHE A 150 -15.00 18.02 7.79
C PHE A 150 -14.40 18.39 6.42
N ASN A 151 -14.43 17.48 5.46
CA ASN A 151 -13.93 17.72 4.10
C ASN A 151 -14.94 17.25 3.05
N ARG A 152 -14.75 17.65 1.79
CA ARG A 152 -15.71 17.41 0.69
C ARG A 152 -15.58 16.02 0.09
N ILE A 153 -14.33 15.55 -0.06
CA ILE A 153 -14.02 14.31 -0.77
C ILE A 153 -13.69 13.22 0.25
N VAL A 154 -14.36 12.09 0.11
CA VAL A 154 -14.03 10.88 0.88
C VAL A 154 -12.77 10.26 0.30
N PRO A 155 -11.75 9.93 1.12
CA PRO A 155 -10.57 9.22 0.63
C PRO A 155 -10.95 7.97 -0.19
N ALA A 156 -10.31 7.79 -1.35
CA ALA A 156 -10.54 6.59 -2.15
C ALA A 156 -9.90 5.34 -1.51
N VAL A 157 -8.78 5.54 -0.83
CA VAL A 157 -7.96 4.49 -0.22
C VAL A 157 -7.48 4.95 1.16
N ASN A 158 -7.42 4.04 2.12
CA ASN A 158 -6.56 4.17 3.31
C ASN A 158 -5.54 3.03 3.30
N GLN A 159 -4.25 3.38 3.21
CA GLN A 159 -3.15 2.42 3.22
C GLN A 159 -2.61 2.25 4.65
N ILE A 160 -2.81 1.09 5.26
CA ILE A 160 -2.41 0.82 6.64
C ILE A 160 -1.65 -0.51 6.76
N GLU A 161 -0.82 -0.64 7.82
CA GLU A 161 -0.19 -1.91 8.11
C GLU A 161 -1.23 -3.00 8.32
N THR A 162 -1.11 -4.08 7.54
CA THR A 162 -2.05 -5.19 7.62
C THR A 162 -1.31 -6.51 7.46
N SER A 163 -1.47 -7.37 8.45
CA SER A 163 -0.82 -8.68 8.51
C SER A 163 -1.74 -9.70 9.18
N LEU A 164 -1.29 -10.95 9.24
CA LEU A 164 -2.04 -12.02 9.91
C LEU A 164 -2.30 -11.72 11.39
N ILE A 165 -1.41 -11.00 12.08
CA ILE A 165 -1.52 -10.65 13.51
C ILE A 165 -2.07 -9.24 13.77
N SER A 166 -2.32 -8.49 12.73
CA SER A 166 -2.91 -7.13 12.78
C SER A 166 -3.84 -6.95 11.57
N GLN A 167 -5.05 -7.50 11.71
CA GLN A 167 -6.01 -7.59 10.60
C GLN A 167 -6.86 -6.31 10.44
N GLN A 168 -6.67 -5.33 11.33
CA GLN A 168 -7.29 -3.99 11.25
C GLN A 168 -8.83 -3.99 11.24
N GLN A 169 -9.45 -4.89 11.97
CA GLN A 169 -10.89 -5.16 11.88
C GLN A 169 -11.75 -3.91 12.11
N GLU A 170 -11.47 -3.13 13.17
CA GLU A 170 -12.18 -1.89 13.47
C GLU A 170 -12.02 -0.86 12.35
N CYS A 171 -10.79 -0.60 11.92
CA CYS A 171 -10.52 0.37 10.87
C CYS A 171 -11.17 -0.04 9.54
N ARG A 172 -11.13 -1.34 9.21
CA ARG A 172 -11.79 -1.91 8.03
C ARG A 172 -13.30 -1.70 8.04
N GLU A 173 -13.94 -1.86 9.20
CA GLU A 173 -15.38 -1.64 9.32
C GLU A 173 -15.74 -0.18 9.01
N TRP A 174 -15.01 0.78 9.57
CA TRP A 174 -15.23 2.19 9.29
C TRP A 174 -14.91 2.58 7.85
N MET A 175 -13.81 2.07 7.28
CA MET A 175 -13.51 2.28 5.86
C MET A 175 -14.64 1.77 4.97
N ARG A 176 -15.17 0.57 5.24
CA ARG A 176 -16.29 -0.01 4.48
C ARG A 176 -17.55 0.85 4.52
N ARG A 177 -17.87 1.44 5.68
CA ARG A 177 -19.03 2.35 5.84
C ARG A 177 -18.94 3.57 4.94
N TYR A 178 -17.73 4.06 4.68
CA TYR A 178 -17.48 5.22 3.81
C TYR A 178 -17.10 4.85 2.38
N GLY A 179 -17.06 3.57 2.02
CA GLY A 179 -16.63 3.12 0.71
C GLY A 179 -15.15 3.36 0.42
N ILE A 180 -14.30 3.41 1.46
CA ILE A 180 -12.85 3.59 1.37
C ILE A 180 -12.21 2.22 1.17
N ALA A 181 -11.40 2.06 0.12
CA ALA A 181 -10.68 0.82 -0.13
C ALA A 181 -9.54 0.63 0.88
N HIS A 182 -9.40 -0.60 1.37
CA HIS A 182 -8.33 -0.98 2.29
C HIS A 182 -7.10 -1.45 1.51
N MET A 183 -6.00 -0.72 1.60
CA MET A 183 -4.70 -1.12 1.07
C MET A 183 -3.77 -1.53 2.22
N GLY A 184 -3.16 -2.71 2.12
CA GLY A 184 -2.35 -3.30 3.18
C GLY A 184 -0.87 -3.34 2.84
N TYR A 185 -0.03 -2.70 3.67
CA TYR A 185 1.41 -2.88 3.61
C TYR A 185 1.92 -3.76 4.76
N GLY A 186 3.13 -4.31 4.63
CA GLY A 186 3.80 -5.11 5.66
C GLY A 186 3.13 -6.45 5.98
N PRO A 187 2.60 -7.21 5.00
CA PRO A 187 1.84 -8.43 5.25
C PRO A 187 2.66 -9.52 5.97
N PHE A 188 4.00 -9.43 5.89
CA PHE A 188 4.93 -10.39 6.49
C PHE A 188 5.55 -9.93 7.80
N VAL A 189 4.95 -8.95 8.50
CA VAL A 189 5.46 -8.42 9.78
C VAL A 189 6.94 -8.02 9.72
N ARG A 190 7.40 -7.61 8.55
CA ARG A 190 8.81 -7.23 8.27
C ARG A 190 9.83 -8.30 8.72
N ASP A 191 9.48 -9.57 8.60
CA ASP A 191 10.30 -10.73 9.02
C ASP A 191 10.73 -10.73 10.50
N LYS A 192 10.06 -9.95 11.35
CA LYS A 192 10.36 -9.87 12.79
C LYS A 192 9.75 -10.99 13.63
N MET A 193 8.90 -11.82 13.04
CA MET A 193 8.25 -12.94 13.70
C MET A 193 8.32 -14.22 12.83
N PRO A 194 9.52 -14.78 12.59
CA PRO A 194 9.68 -15.97 11.76
C PRO A 194 8.85 -17.16 12.29
N GLN A 195 8.74 -17.28 13.63
CA GLN A 195 7.94 -18.32 14.29
C GLN A 195 6.43 -18.29 13.91
N LEU A 196 5.92 -17.17 13.40
CA LEU A 196 4.55 -17.10 12.89
C LEU A 196 4.33 -18.05 11.71
N TYR A 197 5.34 -18.18 10.86
CA TYR A 197 5.30 -19.01 9.65
C TYR A 197 5.64 -20.49 9.93
N GLU A 198 5.99 -20.81 11.17
CA GLU A 198 6.21 -22.16 11.70
C GLU A 198 4.98 -22.71 12.46
N ASP A 199 3.94 -21.88 12.66
CA ASP A 199 2.69 -22.32 13.30
C ASP A 199 2.09 -23.50 12.54
N SER A 200 1.78 -24.58 13.27
CA SER A 200 1.31 -25.85 12.70
C SER A 200 0.02 -25.70 11.88
N ARG A 201 -0.86 -24.80 12.26
CA ARG A 201 -2.11 -24.52 11.52
C ARG A 201 -1.80 -23.89 10.17
N LEU A 202 -0.87 -22.92 10.13
CA LEU A 202 -0.48 -22.23 8.89
C LEU A 202 0.32 -23.15 7.97
N THR A 203 1.25 -23.95 8.51
CA THR A 203 2.04 -24.91 7.72
C THR A 203 1.18 -26.06 7.17
N ALA A 204 0.20 -26.55 7.94
CA ALA A 204 -0.76 -27.55 7.46
C ALA A 204 -1.62 -27.00 6.30
N MET A 205 -2.07 -25.73 6.39
CA MET A 205 -2.78 -25.08 5.27
C MET A 205 -1.88 -24.92 4.07
N ALA A 206 -0.63 -24.50 4.25
CA ALA A 206 0.34 -24.37 3.18
C ALA A 206 0.52 -25.71 2.44
N ALA A 207 0.71 -26.81 3.17
CA ALA A 207 0.81 -28.15 2.61
C ALA A 207 -0.47 -28.56 1.86
N LYS A 208 -1.66 -28.27 2.41
CA LYS A 208 -2.97 -28.55 1.78
C LYS A 208 -3.10 -27.96 0.38
N TYR A 209 -2.58 -26.74 0.18
CA TYR A 209 -2.69 -26.02 -1.09
C TYR A 209 -1.43 -26.13 -1.97
N GLY A 210 -0.36 -26.79 -1.51
CA GLY A 210 0.92 -26.83 -2.22
C GLY A 210 1.59 -25.46 -2.33
N LYS A 211 1.39 -24.62 -1.32
CA LYS A 211 1.87 -23.22 -1.27
C LYS A 211 2.74 -22.99 -0.03
N SER A 212 3.47 -21.88 0.00
CA SER A 212 4.18 -21.47 1.21
C SER A 212 3.23 -20.83 2.24
N PRO A 213 3.61 -20.82 3.55
CA PRO A 213 2.87 -20.09 4.56
C PRO A 213 2.70 -18.60 4.26
N ARG A 214 3.65 -17.99 3.53
CA ARG A 214 3.58 -16.59 3.07
C ARG A 214 2.51 -16.42 1.99
N GLN A 215 2.43 -17.31 1.02
CA GLN A 215 1.39 -17.30 0.00
C GLN A 215 0.00 -17.50 0.60
N VAL A 216 -0.15 -18.39 1.58
CA VAL A 216 -1.41 -18.55 2.33
C VAL A 216 -1.79 -17.25 3.05
N THR A 217 -0.83 -16.57 3.68
CA THR A 217 -1.06 -15.28 4.33
C THR A 217 -1.52 -14.20 3.34
N LEU A 218 -0.84 -14.08 2.20
CA LEU A 218 -1.27 -13.12 1.16
C LEU A 218 -2.65 -13.47 0.62
N ARG A 219 -2.92 -14.75 0.36
CA ARG A 219 -4.23 -15.19 -0.13
C ARG A 219 -5.34 -14.91 0.87
N PHE A 220 -5.10 -15.13 2.15
CA PHE A 220 -6.03 -14.79 3.22
C PHE A 220 -6.39 -13.31 3.21
N LEU A 221 -5.38 -12.43 3.28
CA LEU A 221 -5.60 -11.00 3.30
C LEU A 221 -6.30 -10.52 2.01
N HIS A 222 -5.93 -11.07 0.85
CA HIS A 222 -6.59 -10.78 -0.41
C HIS A 222 -8.07 -11.21 -0.41
N GLN A 223 -8.39 -12.40 0.09
CA GLN A 223 -9.78 -12.86 0.22
C GLN A 223 -10.59 -12.06 1.25
N GLU A 224 -9.92 -11.45 2.22
CA GLU A 224 -10.51 -10.46 3.12
C GLU A 224 -10.78 -9.11 2.44
N GLY A 225 -10.45 -8.94 1.14
CA GLY A 225 -10.67 -7.72 0.37
C GLY A 225 -9.61 -6.65 0.58
N VAL A 226 -8.41 -7.02 1.05
CA VAL A 226 -7.28 -6.12 1.20
C VAL A 226 -6.52 -6.04 -0.12
N ILE A 227 -6.29 -4.82 -0.62
CA ILE A 227 -5.35 -4.55 -1.71
C ILE A 227 -3.93 -4.71 -1.14
N LEU A 228 -3.12 -5.57 -1.73
CA LEU A 228 -1.82 -5.93 -1.16
C LEU A 228 -0.64 -5.34 -1.92
N ILE A 229 0.35 -4.86 -1.18
CA ILE A 229 1.61 -4.31 -1.71
C ILE A 229 2.82 -4.92 -1.00
N PRO A 230 3.02 -6.25 -1.07
CA PRO A 230 4.21 -6.86 -0.49
C PRO A 230 5.47 -6.28 -1.13
N LYS A 231 6.49 -5.98 -0.29
CA LYS A 231 7.80 -5.50 -0.75
C LYS A 231 8.75 -6.67 -0.97
N SER A 232 9.42 -6.70 -2.10
CA SER A 232 10.60 -7.52 -2.32
C SER A 232 11.53 -6.89 -3.36
N VAL A 233 12.83 -7.16 -3.26
CA VAL A 233 13.84 -6.91 -4.31
C VAL A 233 14.38 -8.22 -4.89
N HIS A 234 13.97 -9.37 -4.34
CA HIS A 234 14.39 -10.67 -4.80
C HIS A 234 13.44 -11.22 -5.85
N THR A 235 13.94 -11.56 -7.02
CA THR A 235 13.17 -12.06 -8.19
C THR A 235 12.23 -13.20 -7.80
N GLU A 236 12.75 -14.20 -7.09
CA GLU A 236 12.01 -15.40 -6.71
C GLU A 236 10.83 -15.06 -5.78
N ARG A 237 11.04 -14.14 -4.83
CA ARG A 237 9.98 -13.69 -3.90
C ARG A 237 8.94 -12.83 -4.59
N ILE A 238 9.33 -12.02 -5.58
CA ILE A 238 8.37 -11.24 -6.39
C ILE A 238 7.45 -12.19 -7.15
N ALA A 239 8.00 -13.23 -7.78
CA ALA A 239 7.23 -14.25 -8.48
C ALA A 239 6.36 -15.07 -7.51
N GLU A 240 6.91 -15.52 -6.38
CA GLU A 240 6.20 -16.27 -5.34
C GLU A 240 5.00 -15.48 -4.78
N ASN A 241 5.20 -14.18 -4.48
CA ASN A 241 4.12 -13.33 -3.95
C ASN A 241 2.95 -13.19 -4.94
N MET A 242 3.22 -13.24 -6.25
CA MET A 242 2.19 -13.16 -7.29
C MET A 242 1.44 -14.49 -7.48
N ASP A 243 2.05 -15.61 -7.10
CA ASP A 243 1.50 -16.94 -7.27
C ASP A 243 0.51 -17.31 -6.14
N ILE A 244 -0.55 -16.50 -6.01
CA ILE A 244 -1.62 -16.65 -5.01
C ILE A 244 -3.02 -16.69 -5.62
N PHE A 245 -3.14 -16.58 -6.94
CA PHE A 245 -4.45 -16.43 -7.59
C PHE A 245 -5.01 -17.76 -8.14
N ASP A 246 -4.25 -18.83 -8.10
CA ASP A 246 -4.59 -20.16 -8.61
C ASP A 246 -5.28 -21.06 -7.57
N PHE A 247 -5.43 -20.61 -6.32
CA PHE A 247 -6.13 -21.33 -5.26
C PHE A 247 -7.06 -20.42 -4.46
N LYS A 248 -7.98 -21.02 -3.71
CA LYS A 248 -8.90 -20.33 -2.82
C LYS A 248 -8.95 -21.04 -1.47
N LEU A 249 -8.78 -20.28 -0.39
CA LEU A 249 -8.97 -20.76 0.97
C LEU A 249 -10.46 -21.04 1.22
N THR A 250 -10.76 -22.14 1.93
CA THR A 250 -12.13 -22.44 2.35
C THR A 250 -12.58 -21.51 3.47
N ASP A 251 -13.88 -21.44 3.72
CA ASP A 251 -14.42 -20.60 4.81
C ASP A 251 -13.86 -21.02 6.17
N ASN A 252 -13.68 -22.34 6.40
CA ASN A 252 -13.05 -22.86 7.62
C ASN A 252 -11.58 -22.42 7.74
N ASP A 253 -10.81 -22.43 6.65
CA ASP A 253 -9.42 -21.94 6.66
C ASP A 253 -9.40 -20.42 6.97
N MET A 254 -10.33 -19.68 6.40
CA MET A 254 -10.48 -18.25 6.68
C MET A 254 -10.80 -17.98 8.16
N GLU A 255 -11.70 -18.75 8.76
CA GLU A 255 -12.02 -18.64 10.19
C GLU A 255 -10.80 -18.92 11.07
N VAL A 256 -10.06 -19.99 10.79
CA VAL A 256 -8.82 -20.30 11.52
C VAL A 256 -7.80 -19.15 11.38
N LEU A 257 -7.60 -18.59 10.19
CA LEU A 257 -6.65 -17.51 9.97
C LEU A 257 -7.09 -16.20 10.65
N ARG A 258 -8.38 -15.92 10.78
CA ARG A 258 -8.88 -14.79 11.58
C ARG A 258 -8.48 -14.89 13.06
N THR A 259 -8.34 -16.11 13.62
CA THR A 259 -7.91 -16.29 15.02
C THR A 259 -6.47 -15.87 15.30
N PHE A 260 -5.65 -15.63 14.29
CA PHE A 260 -4.29 -15.13 14.47
C PHE A 260 -4.23 -13.64 14.82
N ASP A 261 -5.32 -12.90 14.64
CA ASP A 261 -5.36 -11.47 14.95
C ASP A 261 -5.06 -11.23 16.44
N ARG A 262 -4.08 -10.37 16.69
CA ARG A 262 -3.67 -9.92 18.02
C ARG A 262 -3.84 -8.41 18.18
N ASN A 263 -4.34 -7.76 17.13
CA ASN A 263 -4.41 -6.30 17.03
C ASN A 263 -3.06 -5.64 17.37
N THR A 264 -1.96 -6.22 16.90
CA THR A 264 -0.60 -5.80 17.24
C THR A 264 0.15 -5.39 15.96
N PRO A 265 0.04 -4.14 15.53
CA PRO A 265 0.80 -3.63 14.39
C PRO A 265 2.30 -3.54 14.75
N MET A 266 3.18 -4.01 13.86
CA MET A 266 4.63 -4.03 14.08
C MET A 266 5.29 -2.66 13.88
N THR A 267 4.67 -1.80 13.09
CA THR A 267 5.12 -0.40 12.93
C THR A 267 4.71 0.48 14.12
N GLY A 268 3.87 -0.06 15.00
CA GLY A 268 3.27 0.66 16.12
C GLY A 268 2.06 1.47 15.71
N ALA A 269 1.11 1.58 16.60
CA ALA A 269 -0.07 2.39 16.38
C ALA A 269 0.28 3.88 16.32
N VAL A 270 -0.45 4.62 15.50
CA VAL A 270 -0.36 6.10 15.42
C VAL A 270 -0.63 6.77 16.78
N GLN A 271 -1.29 6.04 17.69
CA GLN A 271 -1.56 6.49 19.06
C GLN A 271 -0.39 6.25 20.04
N ASN A 272 0.68 5.56 19.63
CA ASN A 272 1.84 5.35 20.50
C ASN A 272 2.76 6.60 20.49
N PRO A 273 2.84 7.40 21.58
CA PRO A 273 3.55 8.67 21.58
C PRO A 273 5.06 8.51 21.34
N ALA A 274 5.70 7.46 21.84
CA ALA A 274 7.12 7.22 21.60
C ALA A 274 7.39 6.88 20.13
N ARG A 275 6.45 6.21 19.44
CA ARG A 275 6.55 5.95 18.00
C ARG A 275 6.35 7.23 17.20
N VAL A 276 5.37 8.05 17.56
CA VAL A 276 5.10 9.33 16.91
C VAL A 276 6.33 10.25 17.05
N ALA A 277 6.86 10.43 18.25
CA ALA A 277 8.07 11.21 18.51
C ALA A 277 9.23 10.76 17.62
N LYS A 278 9.47 9.44 17.53
CA LYS A 278 10.51 8.89 16.64
C LYS A 278 10.28 9.21 15.16
N ILE A 279 9.04 9.15 14.69
CA ILE A 279 8.70 9.47 13.28
C ILE A 279 8.90 10.97 13.01
N LEU A 280 8.59 11.82 14.00
CA LEU A 280 8.76 13.27 13.93
C LEU A 280 10.20 13.73 14.17
N GLY A 281 11.15 12.81 14.41
CA GLY A 281 12.57 13.12 14.59
C GLY A 281 12.94 13.59 15.99
N GLU A 282 12.05 13.46 16.97
CA GLU A 282 12.41 13.70 18.37
C GLU A 282 13.33 12.58 18.87
N THR A 283 14.59 12.92 19.14
CA THR A 283 15.55 12.05 19.81
C THR A 283 15.52 12.34 21.30
N HIS A 284 15.06 11.38 22.10
CA HIS A 284 15.25 11.38 23.56
C HIS A 284 16.51 10.64 23.93
#